data_97c8ece90c2e51d5d50ea5a60d9cfeaf
#
_entry.id   97c8ece90c2e51d5d50ea5a60d9cfeaf
#
_cell.length_a   1.000
_cell.length_b   1.000
_cell.length_c   1.000
_cell.angle_alpha   90.00
_cell.angle_beta   90.00
_cell.angle_gamma   90.00
#
_symmetry.space_group_name_H-M   'P 1'
#
loop_
_entity.id
_entity.type
_entity.pdbx_description
1 polymer ?
#
loop_
_entity_poly.entity_id
_entity_poly.type
_entity_poly.pdbx_seq_one_letter_code
_entity_poly.pdbx_strand_id
1 'polypeptide(L)'
;MKNRIMLVAALLVAGVAQALACTNFIVGKGASKDGSVIVSYSADSYGLFGELYHYPAAKHAKDAMRKIYEWDTGKFLGEIKEAPETYNVIGNMNEYQVTIGETTFGGRHELHDSKGIMDYGSLIYVALQRSRTAKEAIKVMTDLVKEYGYYSSGESFSIADPNEAWILEMIGKGEGVKGAVWVAVRIPDDCIAAHANQARIHQFPLDDKENCLYSPDVISFAREKGYFSGLNKDFSFANAYCPLDFGGLRACESRVWSFFNMFNKEAGEKYLPYIEAKTKEPMPLYIKPDNKVSVRDIQRAMRDHYEGTPLDITNDLGATAYKMPYRLSPLTFEVNGQKYFNERPISTQQSAFTFVAQMRADLPNAVGGVLWFGTDDANMMVFTPVYCCTNRLPKCYSSEIADCVTFSWESAFWIYNWVADMIRPRYSLMIDDMRAVQNKLEDTYEDAQAGIESAAKAMYEKDPAKAVAFLTNYTEMTAQCAVDSWKKLGEYIIVKYNDGVIKKTNEDGTFMRPRYEQGHGAPVIRPGYPKEFLEEIVKATGDRYKVY
;
A
#
# COMPACT_ATOMS: atom_id res chain seq x y z
N MET A 1 51.58 -4.01 37.98
CA MET A 1 50.29 -4.69 37.75
C MET A 1 49.28 -3.63 37.36
N LYS A 2 48.94 -3.56 36.07
CA LYS A 2 48.02 -2.53 35.52
C LYS A 2 46.63 -3.16 35.38
N ASN A 3 45.69 -2.70 36.18
CA ASN A 3 44.27 -3.07 36.06
C ASN A 3 43.70 -2.46 34.79
N ARG A 4 43.33 -3.27 33.83
CA ARG A 4 42.50 -2.90 32.71
C ARG A 4 41.04 -3.03 33.13
N ILE A 5 40.39 -1.91 33.34
CA ILE A 5 38.94 -1.83 33.46
C ILE A 5 38.40 -1.93 32.04
N MET A 6 37.76 -3.05 31.71
CA MET A 6 36.97 -3.23 30.51
C MET A 6 35.64 -2.53 30.74
N LEU A 7 35.45 -1.40 30.08
CA LEU A 7 34.16 -0.75 29.97
C LEU A 7 33.34 -1.51 28.92
N VAL A 8 32.40 -2.35 29.35
CA VAL A 8 31.39 -2.96 28.50
C VAL A 8 30.34 -1.91 28.25
N ALA A 9 30.43 -1.23 27.10
CA ALA A 9 29.35 -0.42 26.60
C ALA A 9 28.20 -1.35 26.17
N ALA A 10 27.19 -1.48 27.01
CA ALA A 10 25.92 -2.08 26.61
C ALA A 10 25.26 -1.17 25.57
N LEU A 11 25.42 -1.50 24.30
CA LEU A 11 24.59 -0.96 23.23
C LEU A 11 23.16 -1.46 23.51
N LEU A 12 22.35 -0.62 24.14
CA LEU A 12 20.91 -0.69 24.07
C LEU A 12 20.55 -0.46 22.59
N VAL A 13 20.42 -1.52 21.82
CA VAL A 13 19.68 -1.53 20.57
C VAL A 13 18.22 -1.36 21.00
N ALA A 14 17.80 -0.09 21.12
CA ALA A 14 16.37 0.22 21.03
C ALA A 14 15.98 -0.27 19.63
N GLY A 15 15.32 -1.42 19.58
CA GLY A 15 14.66 -1.89 18.38
C GLY A 15 13.69 -0.79 17.97
N VAL A 16 14.07 0.01 16.98
CA VAL A 16 13.12 0.80 16.20
C VAL A 16 12.25 -0.27 15.57
N ALA A 17 11.02 -0.43 16.08
CA ALA A 17 10.01 -1.17 15.38
C ALA A 17 10.02 -0.60 13.96
N GLN A 18 10.37 -1.42 12.97
CA GLN A 18 10.25 -1.04 11.57
C GLN A 18 8.76 -0.72 11.40
N ALA A 19 8.43 0.55 11.33
CA ALA A 19 7.07 0.98 11.13
C ALA A 19 6.67 0.46 9.74
N LEU A 20 5.89 -0.60 9.70
CA LEU A 20 5.10 -0.99 8.54
C LEU A 20 4.31 0.25 8.16
N ALA A 21 4.50 0.75 6.98
CA ALA A 21 4.03 2.08 6.62
C ALA A 21 3.10 2.01 5.41
N CYS A 22 1.99 1.29 5.56
CA CYS A 22 0.98 1.00 4.54
C CYS A 22 0.05 2.19 4.26
N THR A 23 -0.65 2.20 3.12
CA THR A 23 -1.64 3.23 2.76
C THR A 23 -2.86 2.57 2.12
N ASN A 24 -4.06 2.95 2.57
CA ASN A 24 -5.33 2.45 2.04
C ASN A 24 -6.25 3.61 1.64
N PHE A 25 -6.93 3.45 0.49
CA PHE A 25 -8.02 4.30 0.05
C PHE A 25 -9.28 3.49 -0.17
N ILE A 26 -10.42 4.11 0.08
CA ILE A 26 -11.76 3.53 -0.12
C ILE A 26 -12.58 4.49 -0.96
N VAL A 27 -13.30 3.96 -1.95
CA VAL A 27 -14.31 4.69 -2.71
C VAL A 27 -15.63 3.91 -2.64
N GLY A 28 -16.67 4.53 -2.09
CA GLY A 28 -18.01 3.96 -2.06
C GLY A 28 -18.62 3.86 -3.46
N LYS A 29 -19.51 2.89 -3.67
CA LYS A 29 -20.13 2.64 -5.00
C LYS A 29 -20.83 3.86 -5.59
N GLY A 30 -21.39 4.74 -4.76
CA GLY A 30 -22.00 5.99 -5.16
C GLY A 30 -21.00 7.09 -5.52
N ALA A 31 -19.75 7.00 -5.04
CA ALA A 31 -18.66 7.92 -5.35
C ALA A 31 -17.84 7.47 -6.57
N SER A 32 -17.92 6.21 -6.98
CA SER A 32 -17.19 5.68 -8.13
C SER A 32 -17.88 5.99 -9.48
N LYS A 33 -17.10 6.00 -10.57
CA LYS A 33 -17.61 6.28 -11.93
C LYS A 33 -18.49 5.17 -12.48
N ASP A 34 -18.15 3.92 -12.17
CA ASP A 34 -18.77 2.71 -12.72
C ASP A 34 -19.69 1.98 -11.73
N GLY A 35 -19.93 2.56 -10.54
CA GLY A 35 -20.75 1.95 -9.51
C GLY A 35 -20.04 0.84 -8.70
N SER A 36 -18.76 0.58 -8.94
CA SER A 36 -17.97 -0.35 -8.15
C SER A 36 -17.65 0.22 -6.76
N VAL A 37 -17.45 -0.66 -5.78
CA VAL A 37 -16.70 -0.32 -4.56
C VAL A 37 -15.22 -0.49 -4.89
N ILE A 38 -14.38 0.49 -4.50
CA ILE A 38 -12.94 0.43 -4.76
C ILE A 38 -12.18 0.51 -3.44
N VAL A 39 -11.18 -0.37 -3.28
CA VAL A 39 -10.23 -0.35 -2.14
C VAL A 39 -8.82 -0.45 -2.69
N SER A 40 -7.92 0.41 -2.24
CA SER A 40 -6.50 0.26 -2.53
C SER A 40 -5.69 -0.03 -1.28
N TYR A 41 -4.53 -0.66 -1.47
CA TYR A 41 -3.58 -0.94 -0.42
C TYR A 41 -2.16 -0.99 -0.98
N SER A 42 -1.21 -0.38 -0.28
CA SER A 42 0.23 -0.61 -0.46
C SER A 42 0.81 -1.23 0.80
N ALA A 43 1.54 -2.33 0.64
CA ALA A 43 2.29 -2.98 1.72
C ALA A 43 3.72 -2.42 1.72
N ASP A 44 4.01 -1.53 2.68
CA ASP A 44 5.25 -0.77 2.69
C ASP A 44 6.12 -1.15 3.88
N SER A 45 7.18 -1.92 3.64
CA SER A 45 8.17 -2.25 4.67
C SER A 45 9.54 -2.52 4.03
N TYR A 46 10.60 -1.99 4.62
CA TYR A 46 11.96 -2.26 4.15
C TYR A 46 12.30 -3.74 4.27
N GLY A 47 12.79 -4.32 3.17
CA GLY A 47 13.17 -5.72 3.10
C GLY A 47 12.01 -6.70 2.87
N LEU A 48 10.78 -6.22 2.69
CA LEU A 48 9.65 -7.05 2.32
C LEU A 48 9.70 -7.39 0.82
N PHE A 49 9.46 -8.66 0.48
CA PHE A 49 9.34 -9.11 -0.90
C PHE A 49 7.90 -9.01 -1.38
N GLY A 50 7.67 -8.46 -2.56
CA GLY A 50 6.35 -8.35 -3.18
C GLY A 50 5.98 -9.61 -3.94
N GLU A 51 4.90 -10.27 -3.52
CA GLU A 51 4.32 -11.44 -4.18
C GLU A 51 2.80 -11.38 -4.18
N LEU A 52 2.18 -12.20 -5.02
CA LEU A 52 0.73 -12.40 -5.05
C LEU A 52 0.40 -13.70 -4.32
N TYR A 53 -0.31 -13.60 -3.20
CA TYR A 53 -0.69 -14.77 -2.41
C TYR A 53 -1.84 -15.53 -3.06
N HIS A 54 -1.87 -16.87 -2.92
CA HIS A 54 -2.97 -17.70 -3.37
C HIS A 54 -3.29 -18.79 -2.36
N TYR A 55 -4.53 -18.83 -1.93
CA TYR A 55 -5.09 -19.86 -1.07
C TYR A 55 -6.28 -20.51 -1.80
N PRO A 56 -6.11 -21.71 -2.36
CA PRO A 56 -7.17 -22.38 -3.11
C PRO A 56 -8.35 -22.76 -2.21
N ALA A 57 -9.56 -22.77 -2.79
CA ALA A 57 -10.73 -23.30 -2.11
C ALA A 57 -10.52 -24.76 -1.72
N ALA A 58 -10.96 -25.13 -0.53
CA ALA A 58 -10.78 -26.50 -0.01
C ALA A 58 -11.91 -26.93 0.92
N LYS A 59 -12.12 -28.26 1.04
CA LYS A 59 -12.95 -28.88 2.09
C LYS A 59 -12.03 -29.56 3.10
N HIS A 60 -12.35 -29.41 4.37
CA HIS A 60 -11.52 -29.85 5.46
C HIS A 60 -12.26 -30.92 6.32
N ALA A 61 -11.48 -31.78 6.98
CA ALA A 61 -12.03 -32.73 7.94
C ALA A 61 -12.66 -32.02 9.15
N LYS A 62 -13.61 -32.65 9.82
CA LYS A 62 -14.37 -32.06 10.93
C LYS A 62 -13.50 -31.47 12.06
N ASP A 63 -12.36 -32.10 12.35
CA ASP A 63 -11.48 -31.74 13.45
C ASP A 63 -10.13 -31.19 12.93
N ALA A 64 -10.11 -30.69 11.71
CA ALA A 64 -8.91 -30.08 11.13
C ALA A 64 -8.47 -28.84 11.93
N MET A 65 -7.16 -28.73 12.15
CA MET A 65 -6.53 -27.59 12.78
C MET A 65 -5.64 -26.88 11.78
N ARG A 66 -5.63 -25.55 11.87
CA ARG A 66 -4.79 -24.68 11.04
C ARG A 66 -3.69 -24.08 11.89
N LYS A 67 -2.44 -24.23 11.46
CA LYS A 67 -1.29 -23.57 12.07
C LYS A 67 -1.29 -22.10 11.69
N ILE A 68 -1.03 -21.24 12.66
CA ILE A 68 -0.90 -19.81 12.50
C ILE A 68 0.56 -19.42 12.73
N TYR A 69 1.11 -18.70 11.77
CA TYR A 69 2.44 -18.13 11.83
C TYR A 69 2.32 -16.61 11.74
N GLU A 70 3.08 -15.92 12.55
CA GLU A 70 3.17 -14.47 12.48
C GLU A 70 3.68 -14.06 11.09
N TRP A 71 2.97 -13.11 10.48
CA TRP A 71 3.10 -12.78 9.07
C TRP A 71 4.50 -12.30 8.67
N ASP A 72 5.09 -11.40 9.48
CA ASP A 72 6.34 -10.75 9.13
C ASP A 72 7.57 -11.63 9.38
N THR A 73 7.55 -12.46 10.41
CA THR A 73 8.74 -13.23 10.85
C THR A 73 8.61 -14.73 10.61
N GLY A 74 7.41 -15.24 10.33
CA GLY A 74 7.15 -16.67 10.23
C GLY A 74 7.18 -17.41 11.57
N LYS A 75 7.15 -16.69 12.69
CA LYS A 75 7.11 -17.29 14.03
C LYS A 75 5.81 -18.09 14.21
N PHE A 76 5.90 -19.34 14.61
CA PHE A 76 4.71 -20.13 14.95
C PHE A 76 4.02 -19.55 16.21
N LEU A 77 2.73 -19.20 16.08
CA LEU A 77 1.93 -18.61 17.17
C LEU A 77 1.01 -19.62 17.84
N GLY A 78 0.52 -20.60 17.11
CA GLY A 78 -0.41 -21.59 17.62
C GLY A 78 -1.27 -22.24 16.54
N GLU A 79 -2.36 -22.88 16.96
CA GLU A 79 -3.31 -23.51 16.07
C GLU A 79 -4.73 -23.02 16.35
N ILE A 80 -5.52 -22.87 15.30
CA ILE A 80 -6.94 -22.55 15.36
C ILE A 80 -7.74 -23.67 14.70
N LYS A 81 -9.02 -23.80 15.04
CA LYS A 81 -9.93 -24.70 14.36
C LYS A 81 -10.12 -24.29 12.90
N GLU A 82 -9.95 -25.24 11.97
CA GLU A 82 -10.21 -24.97 10.56
C GLU A 82 -11.72 -24.96 10.26
N ALA A 83 -12.13 -24.12 9.29
CA ALA A 83 -13.50 -24.14 8.78
C ALA A 83 -13.75 -25.42 7.95
N PRO A 84 -14.98 -25.95 7.91
CA PRO A 84 -15.28 -27.12 7.08
C PRO A 84 -15.06 -26.92 5.59
N GLU A 85 -15.17 -25.68 5.13
CA GLU A 85 -14.95 -25.24 3.77
C GLU A 85 -14.25 -23.87 3.80
N THR A 86 -13.26 -23.69 2.93
CA THR A 86 -12.55 -22.42 2.72
C THR A 86 -12.67 -21.99 1.27
N TYR A 87 -12.74 -20.67 1.04
CA TYR A 87 -12.92 -20.09 -0.28
C TYR A 87 -11.58 -19.82 -0.97
N ASN A 88 -11.60 -19.72 -2.31
CA ASN A 88 -10.46 -19.30 -3.09
C ASN A 88 -10.14 -17.83 -2.77
N VAL A 89 -8.87 -17.56 -2.50
CA VAL A 89 -8.32 -16.20 -2.26
C VAL A 89 -7.15 -15.98 -3.18
N ILE A 90 -7.15 -14.88 -3.89
CA ILE A 90 -6.05 -14.42 -4.71
C ILE A 90 -5.64 -13.00 -4.28
N GLY A 91 -4.38 -12.83 -3.86
CA GLY A 91 -3.96 -11.61 -3.18
C GLY A 91 -4.87 -11.32 -1.97
N ASN A 92 -5.36 -10.11 -1.90
CA ASN A 92 -6.23 -9.63 -0.82
C ASN A 92 -7.74 -9.67 -1.17
N MET A 93 -8.14 -10.49 -2.15
CA MET A 93 -9.53 -10.64 -2.57
C MET A 93 -9.92 -12.12 -2.68
N ASN A 94 -11.13 -12.46 -2.25
CA ASN A 94 -11.66 -13.83 -2.41
C ASN A 94 -12.63 -13.95 -3.61
N GLU A 95 -13.05 -15.18 -3.91
CA GLU A 95 -13.96 -15.48 -5.02
C GLU A 95 -15.36 -14.86 -4.92
N TYR A 96 -15.73 -14.31 -3.76
CA TYR A 96 -16.95 -13.53 -3.53
C TYR A 96 -16.73 -12.02 -3.63
N GLN A 97 -15.55 -11.58 -4.08
CA GLN A 97 -15.13 -10.19 -4.16
C GLN A 97 -14.95 -9.50 -2.80
N VAL A 98 -14.91 -10.24 -1.69
CA VAL A 98 -14.54 -9.64 -0.40
C VAL A 98 -13.07 -9.28 -0.45
N THR A 99 -12.76 -8.03 -0.09
CA THR A 99 -11.39 -7.48 -0.11
C THR A 99 -11.03 -6.94 1.26
N ILE A 100 -9.80 -7.20 1.71
CA ILE A 100 -9.26 -6.68 2.97
C ILE A 100 -7.87 -6.09 2.71
N GLY A 101 -7.70 -4.81 3.02
CA GLY A 101 -6.41 -4.13 3.14
C GLY A 101 -6.18 -3.66 4.57
N GLU A 102 -4.95 -3.27 4.94
CA GLU A 102 -4.65 -2.85 6.31
C GLU A 102 -3.63 -1.70 6.38
N THR A 103 -3.53 -1.08 7.55
CA THR A 103 -2.41 -0.23 7.95
C THR A 103 -2.18 -0.35 9.44
N THR A 104 -0.97 -0.71 9.84
CA THR A 104 -0.58 -0.76 11.25
C THR A 104 -0.49 0.65 11.84
N PHE A 105 -1.35 1.00 12.80
CA PHE A 105 -1.23 2.27 13.52
C PHE A 105 -0.41 2.15 14.82
N GLY A 106 -0.05 0.95 15.23
CA GLY A 106 0.69 0.68 16.45
C GLY A 106 -0.12 0.93 17.72
N GLY A 107 -0.38 2.20 18.04
CA GLY A 107 -1.15 2.59 19.20
C GLY A 107 -0.40 2.43 20.52
N ARG A 108 -1.12 2.11 21.58
CA ARG A 108 -0.53 1.93 22.90
C ARG A 108 0.18 0.58 23.01
N HIS A 109 1.51 0.61 23.06
CA HIS A 109 2.36 -0.58 23.05
C HIS A 109 2.11 -1.54 24.23
N GLU A 110 1.65 -1.03 25.38
CA GLU A 110 1.29 -1.83 26.55
C GLU A 110 0.04 -2.71 26.33
N LEU A 111 -0.68 -2.51 25.23
CA LEU A 111 -1.84 -3.30 24.84
C LEU A 111 -1.49 -4.49 23.92
N HIS A 112 -0.23 -4.64 23.54
CA HIS A 112 0.25 -5.80 22.80
C HIS A 112 0.14 -7.07 23.67
N ASP A 113 -0.27 -8.20 23.06
CA ASP A 113 -0.37 -9.52 23.70
C ASP A 113 0.50 -10.55 22.98
N SER A 114 1.70 -10.80 23.48
CA SER A 114 2.64 -11.77 22.92
C SER A 114 2.16 -13.23 22.97
N LYS A 115 1.04 -13.50 23.66
CA LYS A 115 0.39 -14.81 23.77
C LYS A 115 -0.82 -14.98 22.87
N GLY A 116 -1.22 -13.94 22.16
CA GLY A 116 -2.24 -14.01 21.13
C GLY A 116 -1.82 -14.95 20.02
N ILE A 117 -2.79 -15.59 19.37
CA ILE A 117 -2.54 -16.51 18.24
C ILE A 117 -2.80 -15.83 16.89
N MET A 118 -3.77 -14.91 16.82
CA MET A 118 -4.13 -14.24 15.58
C MET A 118 -3.32 -12.96 15.41
N ASP A 119 -2.46 -12.91 14.42
CA ASP A 119 -1.81 -11.70 13.94
C ASP A 119 -2.63 -11.04 12.80
N TYR A 120 -2.28 -9.81 12.43
CA TYR A 120 -3.01 -9.03 11.42
C TYR A 120 -3.09 -9.71 10.06
N GLY A 121 -1.96 -10.26 9.57
CA GLY A 121 -1.90 -10.92 8.26
C GLY A 121 -2.70 -12.21 8.23
N SER A 122 -2.58 -13.06 9.26
CA SER A 122 -3.40 -14.27 9.38
C SER A 122 -4.88 -13.95 9.49
N LEU A 123 -5.27 -12.86 10.18
CA LEU A 123 -6.66 -12.39 10.23
C LEU A 123 -7.21 -12.08 8.85
N ILE A 124 -6.44 -11.37 8.01
CA ILE A 124 -6.83 -11.04 6.63
C ILE A 124 -7.17 -12.31 5.86
N TYR A 125 -6.21 -13.23 5.76
CA TYR A 125 -6.38 -14.40 4.87
C TYR A 125 -7.37 -15.43 5.41
N VAL A 126 -7.43 -15.63 6.74
CA VAL A 126 -8.42 -16.50 7.35
C VAL A 126 -9.83 -15.93 7.20
N ALA A 127 -10.02 -14.62 7.34
CA ALA A 127 -11.32 -13.99 7.13
C ALA A 127 -11.75 -14.07 5.66
N LEU A 128 -10.85 -13.81 4.71
CA LEU A 128 -11.13 -13.94 3.28
C LEU A 128 -11.54 -15.37 2.91
N GLN A 129 -10.90 -16.38 3.48
CA GLN A 129 -11.24 -17.79 3.25
C GLN A 129 -12.57 -18.22 3.89
N ARG A 130 -13.18 -17.42 4.77
CA ARG A 130 -14.36 -17.80 5.57
C ARG A 130 -15.54 -16.85 5.44
N SER A 131 -15.48 -15.82 4.59
CA SER A 131 -16.53 -14.80 4.46
C SER A 131 -16.99 -14.61 3.01
N ARG A 132 -18.27 -14.24 2.85
CA ARG A 132 -18.90 -13.91 1.56
C ARG A 132 -19.29 -12.44 1.46
N THR A 133 -19.24 -11.73 2.58
CA THR A 133 -19.55 -10.29 2.65
C THR A 133 -18.60 -9.57 3.59
N ALA A 134 -18.52 -8.25 3.49
CA ALA A 134 -17.72 -7.41 4.38
C ALA A 134 -18.11 -7.58 5.86
N LYS A 135 -19.41 -7.62 6.16
CA LYS A 135 -19.92 -7.85 7.53
C LYS A 135 -19.55 -9.23 8.07
N GLU A 136 -19.61 -10.28 7.23
CA GLU A 136 -19.14 -11.61 7.63
C GLU A 136 -17.64 -11.62 7.93
N ALA A 137 -16.82 -10.90 7.13
CA ALA A 137 -15.39 -10.78 7.38
C ALA A 137 -15.11 -10.10 8.73
N ILE A 138 -15.76 -8.97 9.03
CA ILE A 138 -15.67 -8.31 10.34
C ILE A 138 -16.03 -9.28 11.47
N LYS A 139 -17.12 -10.02 11.32
CA LYS A 139 -17.53 -11.01 12.32
C LYS A 139 -16.50 -12.12 12.50
N VAL A 140 -15.98 -12.70 11.44
CA VAL A 140 -14.94 -13.74 11.49
C VAL A 140 -13.69 -13.21 12.19
N MET A 141 -13.19 -12.04 11.82
CA MET A 141 -12.00 -11.43 12.43
C MET A 141 -12.17 -11.22 13.93
N THR A 142 -13.31 -10.64 14.32
CA THR A 142 -13.57 -10.30 15.73
C THR A 142 -13.85 -11.54 16.60
N ASP A 143 -14.51 -12.57 16.05
CA ASP A 143 -14.72 -13.85 16.72
C ASP A 143 -13.38 -14.60 16.92
N LEU A 144 -12.53 -14.66 15.90
CA LEU A 144 -11.21 -15.29 16.00
C LEU A 144 -10.33 -14.63 17.06
N VAL A 145 -10.27 -13.31 17.07
CA VAL A 145 -9.51 -12.55 18.07
C VAL A 145 -10.07 -12.79 19.49
N LYS A 146 -11.38 -12.83 19.63
CA LYS A 146 -12.03 -13.12 20.92
C LYS A 146 -11.69 -14.54 21.43
N GLU A 147 -11.64 -15.52 20.54
CA GLU A 147 -11.40 -16.93 20.91
C GLU A 147 -9.92 -17.23 21.13
N TYR A 148 -9.03 -16.69 20.25
CA TYR A 148 -7.63 -17.09 20.17
C TYR A 148 -6.65 -16.01 20.65
N GLY A 149 -7.12 -14.76 20.92
CA GLY A 149 -6.29 -13.62 21.27
C GLY A 149 -5.70 -12.92 20.04
N TYR A 150 -5.23 -11.68 20.22
CA TYR A 150 -4.70 -10.82 19.17
C TYR A 150 -3.23 -10.51 19.42
N TYR A 151 -2.36 -10.94 18.51
CA TYR A 151 -0.91 -10.86 18.66
C TYR A 151 -0.31 -9.53 18.19
N SER A 152 -0.89 -8.89 17.15
CA SER A 152 -0.30 -7.69 16.56
C SER A 152 -0.52 -6.43 17.40
N SER A 153 0.17 -5.36 17.03
CA SER A 153 -0.12 -4.00 17.50
C SER A 153 -1.46 -3.49 16.93
N GLY A 154 -1.78 -2.21 17.12
CA GLY A 154 -3.04 -1.65 16.63
C GLY A 154 -3.09 -1.60 15.10
N GLU A 155 -4.23 -2.00 14.52
CA GLU A 155 -4.46 -2.10 13.08
C GLU A 155 -5.75 -1.43 12.64
N SER A 156 -5.68 -0.75 11.49
CA SER A 156 -6.84 -0.31 10.72
C SER A 156 -7.01 -1.22 9.50
N PHE A 157 -8.20 -1.78 9.29
CA PHE A 157 -8.53 -2.62 8.15
C PHE A 157 -9.56 -1.93 7.26
N SER A 158 -9.30 -1.85 5.95
CA SER A 158 -10.32 -1.61 4.93
C SER A 158 -10.97 -2.94 4.55
N ILE A 159 -12.26 -3.10 4.82
CA ILE A 159 -13.00 -4.34 4.54
C ILE A 159 -14.17 -4.01 3.63
N ALA A 160 -14.22 -4.61 2.45
CA ALA A 160 -15.25 -4.27 1.47
C ALA A 160 -15.74 -5.50 0.68
N ASP A 161 -16.93 -5.34 0.12
CA ASP A 161 -17.53 -6.21 -0.88
C ASP A 161 -18.20 -5.34 -1.97
N PRO A 162 -18.86 -5.90 -3.02
CA PRO A 162 -19.50 -5.11 -4.06
C PRO A 162 -20.58 -4.13 -3.60
N ASN A 163 -21.04 -4.22 -2.36
CA ASN A 163 -22.18 -3.45 -1.85
C ASN A 163 -21.80 -2.39 -0.83
N GLU A 164 -20.75 -2.64 -0.04
CA GLU A 164 -20.37 -1.78 1.08
C GLU A 164 -18.87 -1.84 1.38
N ALA A 165 -18.37 -0.79 2.05
CA ALA A 165 -17.01 -0.72 2.56
C ALA A 165 -16.99 -0.22 4.00
N TRP A 166 -16.03 -0.72 4.79
CA TRP A 166 -15.86 -0.47 6.21
C TRP A 166 -14.42 -0.16 6.55
N ILE A 167 -14.21 0.68 7.56
CA ILE A 167 -12.94 0.76 8.29
C ILE A 167 -13.15 0.11 9.64
N LEU A 168 -12.36 -0.92 9.95
CA LEU A 168 -12.29 -1.58 11.26
C LEU A 168 -10.96 -1.20 11.92
N GLU A 169 -11.00 -0.57 13.09
CA GLU A 169 -9.83 -0.30 13.93
C GLU A 169 -9.83 -1.21 15.15
N MET A 170 -8.69 -1.87 15.41
CA MET A 170 -8.56 -2.91 16.44
C MET A 170 -7.22 -2.79 17.16
N ILE A 171 -7.21 -3.03 18.48
CA ILE A 171 -5.99 -3.14 19.29
C ILE A 171 -6.19 -4.16 20.42
N GLY A 172 -5.14 -4.85 20.81
CA GLY A 172 -5.16 -5.82 21.91
C GLY A 172 -5.52 -5.23 23.27
N LYS A 173 -5.54 -6.07 24.29
CA LYS A 173 -5.89 -5.69 25.68
C LYS A 173 -4.72 -5.80 26.65
N GLY A 174 -3.53 -6.11 26.16
CA GLY A 174 -2.31 -6.32 26.93
C GLY A 174 -2.02 -7.78 27.23
N GLU A 175 -0.83 -8.03 27.70
CA GLU A 175 -0.22 -9.34 27.85
C GLU A 175 -1.12 -10.35 28.59
N GLY A 176 -1.45 -11.46 27.90
CA GLY A 176 -2.26 -12.56 28.42
C GLY A 176 -3.76 -12.27 28.56
N VAL A 177 -4.25 -11.13 28.09
CA VAL A 177 -5.68 -10.80 28.07
C VAL A 177 -6.26 -11.06 26.69
N LYS A 178 -6.96 -12.17 26.52
CA LYS A 178 -7.56 -12.55 25.24
C LYS A 178 -8.53 -11.50 24.71
N GLY A 179 -8.53 -11.34 23.40
CA GLY A 179 -9.43 -10.46 22.68
C GLY A 179 -8.78 -9.14 22.29
N ALA A 180 -9.60 -8.26 21.76
CA ALA A 180 -9.24 -6.91 21.37
C ALA A 180 -10.38 -5.95 21.68
N VAL A 181 -10.07 -4.66 21.78
CA VAL A 181 -11.07 -3.61 21.63
C VAL A 181 -11.05 -3.13 20.19
N TRP A 182 -12.23 -2.90 19.62
CA TRP A 182 -12.35 -2.57 18.22
C TRP A 182 -13.63 -1.78 17.91
N VAL A 183 -13.61 -1.05 16.82
CA VAL A 183 -14.74 -0.35 16.24
C VAL A 183 -14.68 -0.45 14.72
N ALA A 184 -15.81 -0.70 14.06
CA ALA A 184 -15.95 -0.73 12.61
C ALA A 184 -17.02 0.27 12.18
N VAL A 185 -16.68 1.15 11.24
CA VAL A 185 -17.59 2.18 10.72
C VAL A 185 -17.76 1.96 9.21
N ARG A 186 -19.01 1.87 8.75
CA ARG A 186 -19.36 1.81 7.33
C ARG A 186 -19.09 3.16 6.66
N ILE A 187 -18.45 3.14 5.51
CA ILE A 187 -18.24 4.32 4.70
C ILE A 187 -19.49 4.55 3.84
N PRO A 188 -20.10 5.76 3.87
CA PRO A 188 -21.26 6.06 3.04
C PRO A 188 -20.96 5.85 1.55
N ASP A 189 -21.96 5.38 0.80
CA ASP A 189 -21.81 4.99 -0.60
C ASP A 189 -21.31 6.14 -1.50
N ASP A 190 -21.64 7.40 -1.17
CA ASP A 190 -21.26 8.59 -1.93
C ASP A 190 -19.97 9.28 -1.42
N CYS A 191 -19.20 8.59 -0.57
CA CYS A 191 -18.00 9.12 0.06
C CYS A 191 -16.73 8.34 -0.34
N ILE A 192 -15.60 9.02 -0.10
CA ILE A 192 -14.25 8.45 -0.11
C ILE A 192 -13.66 8.50 1.30
N ALA A 193 -12.79 7.56 1.62
CA ALA A 193 -12.09 7.48 2.90
C ALA A 193 -10.65 7.00 2.70
N ALA A 194 -9.78 7.25 3.69
CA ALA A 194 -8.41 6.79 3.69
C ALA A 194 -7.92 6.54 5.11
N HIS A 195 -6.95 5.65 5.26
CA HIS A 195 -6.14 5.51 6.46
C HIS A 195 -4.69 5.13 6.11
N ALA A 196 -3.77 5.54 6.96
CA ALA A 196 -2.35 5.44 6.69
C ALA A 196 -1.53 5.42 7.99
N ASN A 197 -1.57 4.31 8.74
CA ASN A 197 -0.83 4.08 9.98
C ASN A 197 -1.17 5.03 11.16
N GLN A 198 -2.39 5.54 11.19
CA GLN A 198 -2.96 6.28 12.31
C GLN A 198 -4.41 5.85 12.48
N ALA A 199 -4.86 5.58 13.70
CA ALA A 199 -6.28 5.36 13.97
C ALA A 199 -7.05 6.66 13.75
N ARG A 200 -8.18 6.60 13.02
CA ARG A 200 -8.93 7.77 12.57
C ARG A 200 -10.39 7.79 13.00
N ILE A 201 -10.88 6.70 13.58
CA ILE A 201 -12.24 6.66 14.12
C ILE A 201 -12.23 7.42 15.46
N HIS A 202 -12.73 8.65 15.42
CA HIS A 202 -12.94 9.45 16.62
C HIS A 202 -14.25 9.08 17.31
N GLN A 203 -15.23 9.97 17.36
CA GLN A 203 -16.58 9.65 17.83
C GLN A 203 -17.31 8.79 16.77
N PHE A 204 -18.11 7.86 17.25
CA PHE A 204 -18.89 6.98 16.40
C PHE A 204 -20.31 6.79 16.96
N PRO A 205 -21.31 6.49 16.11
CA PRO A 205 -22.69 6.32 16.56
C PRO A 205 -22.84 5.04 17.39
N LEU A 206 -23.30 5.17 18.64
CA LEU A 206 -23.48 4.05 19.55
C LEU A 206 -24.75 3.24 19.31
N ASP A 207 -25.76 3.86 18.69
CA ASP A 207 -27.08 3.28 18.49
C ASP A 207 -27.35 2.83 17.04
N ASP A 208 -26.43 3.06 16.11
CA ASP A 208 -26.56 2.69 14.69
C ASP A 208 -25.82 1.38 14.41
N LYS A 209 -26.46 0.25 14.73
CA LYS A 209 -25.89 -1.10 14.51
C LYS A 209 -25.79 -1.50 13.04
N GLU A 210 -26.40 -0.77 12.13
CA GLU A 210 -26.29 -1.03 10.70
C GLU A 210 -24.99 -0.48 10.13
N ASN A 211 -24.56 0.70 10.58
CA ASN A 211 -23.40 1.42 10.06
C ASN A 211 -22.23 1.51 11.05
N CYS A 212 -22.39 1.01 12.29
CA CYS A 212 -21.34 1.00 13.29
C CYS A 212 -21.41 -0.25 14.16
N LEU A 213 -20.31 -1.02 14.18
CA LEU A 213 -20.13 -2.20 15.02
C LEU A 213 -18.93 -1.95 15.94
N TYR A 214 -18.99 -2.45 17.18
CA TYR A 214 -17.89 -2.28 18.12
C TYR A 214 -17.88 -3.34 19.22
N SER A 215 -16.72 -3.57 19.84
CA SER A 215 -16.62 -4.47 20.99
C SER A 215 -17.39 -3.91 22.18
N PRO A 216 -18.15 -4.75 22.93
CA PRO A 216 -19.01 -4.27 24.01
C PRO A 216 -18.28 -3.48 25.10
N ASP A 217 -16.99 -3.73 25.24
CA ASP A 217 -16.13 -3.15 26.27
C ASP A 217 -15.20 -2.03 25.74
N VAL A 218 -15.33 -1.58 24.51
CA VAL A 218 -14.44 -0.58 23.89
C VAL A 218 -14.34 0.72 24.71
N ILE A 219 -15.41 1.16 25.36
CA ILE A 219 -15.42 2.37 26.19
C ILE A 219 -15.07 2.05 27.64
N SER A 220 -15.64 0.97 28.22
CA SER A 220 -15.38 0.60 29.63
C SER A 220 -13.92 0.22 29.86
N PHE A 221 -13.29 -0.48 28.92
CA PHE A 221 -11.88 -0.82 28.97
C PHE A 221 -10.98 0.44 28.93
N ALA A 222 -11.29 1.43 28.07
CA ALA A 222 -10.57 2.69 28.06
C ALA A 222 -10.67 3.45 29.39
N ARG A 223 -11.83 3.40 30.06
CA ARG A 223 -11.99 3.98 31.41
C ARG A 223 -11.19 3.22 32.45
N GLU A 224 -11.24 1.90 32.44
CA GLU A 224 -10.48 1.05 33.37
C GLU A 224 -8.97 1.34 33.26
N LYS A 225 -8.47 1.51 32.08
CA LYS A 225 -7.05 1.84 31.83
C LYS A 225 -6.70 3.31 32.03
N GLY A 226 -7.69 4.18 32.32
CA GLY A 226 -7.47 5.61 32.49
C GLY A 226 -7.21 6.39 31.17
N TYR A 227 -7.52 5.81 30.02
CA TYR A 227 -7.35 6.45 28.72
C TYR A 227 -8.49 7.41 28.37
N PHE A 228 -9.62 7.26 29.04
CA PHE A 228 -10.80 8.09 28.83
C PHE A 228 -11.56 8.32 30.12
N SER A 229 -12.04 9.58 30.30
CA SER A 229 -12.99 9.96 31.33
C SER A 229 -14.01 10.92 30.71
N GLY A 230 -15.28 10.63 30.80
CA GLY A 230 -16.32 11.48 30.20
C GLY A 230 -17.59 10.70 29.86
N LEU A 231 -18.49 11.33 29.12
CA LEU A 231 -19.72 10.68 28.63
C LEU A 231 -19.42 9.78 27.43
N ASN A 232 -20.16 8.68 27.29
CA ASN A 232 -19.96 7.74 26.17
C ASN A 232 -19.99 8.41 24.79
N LYS A 233 -20.87 9.40 24.58
CA LYS A 233 -20.99 10.16 23.34
C LYS A 233 -19.73 10.95 22.96
N ASP A 234 -18.88 11.25 23.93
CA ASP A 234 -17.64 12.03 23.74
C ASP A 234 -16.41 11.11 23.56
N PHE A 235 -16.63 9.80 23.59
CA PHE A 235 -15.55 8.83 23.42
C PHE A 235 -14.98 8.86 22.02
N SER A 236 -13.66 8.94 21.91
CA SER A 236 -12.90 8.84 20.66
C SER A 236 -12.00 7.60 20.72
N PHE A 237 -12.19 6.66 19.82
CA PHE A 237 -11.33 5.47 19.73
C PHE A 237 -9.88 5.88 19.46
N ALA A 238 -9.64 6.71 18.45
CA ALA A 238 -8.31 7.17 18.09
C ALA A 238 -7.59 7.85 19.27
N ASN A 239 -8.24 8.79 19.97
CA ASN A 239 -7.62 9.49 21.09
C ASN A 239 -7.32 8.56 22.28
N ALA A 240 -8.19 7.57 22.52
CA ALA A 240 -8.03 6.62 23.62
C ALA A 240 -6.89 5.63 23.36
N TYR A 241 -6.83 5.06 22.15
CA TYR A 241 -5.98 3.91 21.84
C TYR A 241 -4.77 4.21 20.97
N CYS A 242 -4.80 5.30 20.20
CA CYS A 242 -3.70 5.75 19.35
C CYS A 242 -3.59 7.29 19.36
N PRO A 243 -3.21 7.90 20.49
CA PRO A 243 -3.06 9.35 20.57
C PRO A 243 -2.11 9.87 19.47
N LEU A 244 -2.55 10.90 18.76
CA LEU A 244 -1.78 11.49 17.66
C LEU A 244 -0.52 12.17 18.20
N ASP A 245 0.63 11.82 17.65
CA ASP A 245 1.89 12.51 17.83
C ASP A 245 2.32 13.23 16.54
N PHE A 246 3.50 13.87 16.55
CA PHE A 246 4.00 14.57 15.37
C PHE A 246 4.29 13.62 14.19
N GLY A 247 4.78 12.42 14.46
CA GLY A 247 5.01 11.38 13.44
C GLY A 247 3.71 10.93 12.79
N GLY A 248 2.68 10.64 13.60
CA GLY A 248 1.33 10.33 13.13
C GLY A 248 0.73 11.44 12.27
N LEU A 249 0.95 12.72 12.65
CA LEU A 249 0.48 13.84 11.87
C LEU A 249 1.22 13.96 10.52
N ARG A 250 2.56 13.96 10.55
CA ARG A 250 3.39 14.29 9.36
C ARG A 250 3.68 13.10 8.46
N ALA A 251 3.73 11.87 8.97
CA ALA A 251 3.93 10.68 8.14
C ALA A 251 2.61 9.99 7.75
N CYS A 252 1.58 10.10 8.59
CA CYS A 252 0.35 9.32 8.43
C CYS A 252 -0.81 10.20 7.94
N GLU A 253 -1.28 11.15 8.74
CA GLU A 253 -2.40 12.01 8.36
C GLU A 253 -2.11 12.87 7.11
N SER A 254 -0.87 13.23 6.84
CA SER A 254 -0.49 13.94 5.60
C SER A 254 -0.82 13.15 4.33
N ARG A 255 -0.70 11.82 4.35
CA ARG A 255 -1.09 10.96 3.21
C ARG A 255 -2.60 10.94 3.00
N VAL A 256 -3.36 10.91 4.08
CA VAL A 256 -4.82 11.04 4.03
C VAL A 256 -5.23 12.41 3.51
N TRP A 257 -4.57 13.46 4.00
CA TRP A 257 -4.79 14.82 3.50
C TRP A 257 -4.50 14.94 2.00
N SER A 258 -3.39 14.37 1.52
CA SER A 258 -3.08 14.40 0.10
C SER A 258 -4.15 13.74 -0.74
N PHE A 259 -4.63 12.56 -0.32
CA PHE A 259 -5.74 11.88 -0.97
C PHE A 259 -7.02 12.74 -0.97
N PHE A 260 -7.39 13.34 0.15
CA PHE A 260 -8.56 14.22 0.21
C PHE A 260 -8.39 15.47 -0.67
N ASN A 261 -7.21 16.08 -0.67
CA ASN A 261 -6.89 17.24 -1.50
C ASN A 261 -6.99 16.96 -3.01
N MET A 262 -6.66 15.74 -3.46
CA MET A 262 -6.79 15.35 -4.86
C MET A 262 -8.25 15.28 -5.34
N PHE A 263 -9.17 14.92 -4.44
CA PHE A 263 -10.57 14.65 -4.82
C PHE A 263 -11.57 15.65 -4.27
N ASN A 264 -11.19 16.52 -3.34
CA ASN A 264 -12.01 17.60 -2.82
C ASN A 264 -11.14 18.80 -2.44
N LYS A 265 -11.21 19.83 -3.27
CA LYS A 265 -10.38 21.03 -3.13
C LYS A 265 -10.65 21.80 -1.83
N GLU A 266 -11.92 21.91 -1.41
CA GLU A 266 -12.28 22.59 -0.16
C GLU A 266 -11.68 21.85 1.06
N ALA A 267 -11.76 20.53 1.08
CA ALA A 267 -11.16 19.73 2.14
C ALA A 267 -9.63 19.88 2.16
N GLY A 268 -8.98 19.89 0.98
CA GLY A 268 -7.54 20.12 0.87
C GLY A 268 -7.11 21.45 1.49
N GLU A 269 -7.79 22.55 1.14
CA GLU A 269 -7.52 23.88 1.68
C GLU A 269 -7.83 23.97 3.18
N LYS A 270 -8.96 23.43 3.62
CA LYS A 270 -9.42 23.49 5.01
C LYS A 270 -8.46 22.77 5.97
N TYR A 271 -7.95 21.59 5.58
CA TYR A 271 -7.18 20.74 6.48
C TYR A 271 -5.65 20.86 6.30
N LEU A 272 -5.15 21.65 5.36
CA LEU A 272 -3.72 21.94 5.27
C LEU A 272 -3.14 22.51 6.57
N PRO A 273 -3.78 23.48 7.28
CA PRO A 273 -3.28 23.96 8.56
C PRO A 273 -3.19 22.89 9.65
N TYR A 274 -4.04 21.85 9.60
CA TYR A 274 -3.94 20.71 10.51
C TYR A 274 -2.67 19.90 10.24
N ILE A 275 -2.38 19.56 8.99
CA ILE A 275 -1.17 18.83 8.60
C ILE A 275 0.11 19.63 8.90
N GLU A 276 0.04 20.95 8.82
CA GLU A 276 1.14 21.86 9.21
C GLU A 276 1.26 22.05 10.73
N ALA A 277 0.46 21.35 11.55
CA ALA A 277 0.41 21.46 13.01
C ALA A 277 -0.01 22.87 13.52
N LYS A 278 -0.70 23.67 12.70
CA LYS A 278 -1.20 25.01 13.04
C LYS A 278 -2.57 24.95 13.73
N THR A 279 -3.32 23.89 13.54
CA THR A 279 -4.62 23.63 14.19
C THR A 279 -4.66 22.22 14.75
N LYS A 280 -5.66 21.94 15.62
CA LYS A 280 -5.87 20.61 16.24
C LYS A 280 -7.16 19.93 15.79
N GLU A 281 -7.93 20.56 14.89
CA GLU A 281 -9.16 19.98 14.35
C GLU A 281 -8.80 18.85 13.39
N PRO A 282 -9.13 17.58 13.72
CA PRO A 282 -8.77 16.45 12.85
C PRO A 282 -9.63 16.44 11.59
N MET A 283 -9.11 15.80 10.55
CA MET A 283 -9.88 15.51 9.35
C MET A 283 -11.01 14.52 9.65
N PRO A 284 -12.15 14.60 8.97
CA PRO A 284 -13.21 13.60 9.10
C PRO A 284 -12.73 12.23 8.59
N LEU A 285 -13.40 11.16 9.02
CA LEU A 285 -13.09 9.80 8.59
C LEU A 285 -13.30 9.61 7.07
N TYR A 286 -14.31 10.27 6.51
CA TYR A 286 -14.67 10.23 5.08
C TYR A 286 -15.17 11.60 4.60
N ILE A 287 -15.08 11.84 3.30
CA ILE A 287 -15.58 13.05 2.63
C ILE A 287 -16.30 12.70 1.32
N LYS A 288 -17.11 13.61 0.80
CA LYS A 288 -17.65 13.49 -0.56
C LYS A 288 -16.61 14.02 -1.55
N PRO A 289 -16.29 13.31 -2.64
CA PRO A 289 -15.43 13.85 -3.68
C PRO A 289 -16.18 14.88 -4.54
N ASP A 290 -15.44 15.85 -5.13
CA ASP A 290 -16.01 16.85 -6.04
C ASP A 290 -16.55 16.20 -7.32
N ASN A 291 -15.92 15.11 -7.76
CA ASN A 291 -16.30 14.34 -8.94
C ASN A 291 -16.23 12.84 -8.65
N LYS A 292 -16.94 12.04 -9.47
CA LYS A 292 -16.86 10.59 -9.42
C LYS A 292 -15.43 10.09 -9.70
N VAL A 293 -14.99 9.09 -8.96
CA VAL A 293 -13.63 8.55 -8.94
C VAL A 293 -13.57 7.23 -9.72
N SER A 294 -12.60 7.09 -10.60
CA SER A 294 -12.34 5.83 -11.33
C SER A 294 -11.23 5.00 -10.66
N VAL A 295 -11.11 3.74 -11.06
CA VAL A 295 -9.96 2.88 -10.72
C VAL A 295 -8.65 3.57 -11.10
N ARG A 296 -8.58 4.17 -12.31
CA ARG A 296 -7.39 4.87 -12.80
C ARG A 296 -7.02 6.08 -11.95
N ASP A 297 -7.99 6.80 -11.42
CA ASP A 297 -7.76 7.91 -10.50
C ASP A 297 -7.12 7.41 -9.20
N ILE A 298 -7.54 6.25 -8.67
CA ILE A 298 -6.95 5.63 -7.48
C ILE A 298 -5.54 5.09 -7.77
N GLN A 299 -5.31 4.46 -8.93
CA GLN A 299 -3.96 4.06 -9.34
C GLN A 299 -2.99 5.26 -9.38
N ARG A 300 -3.46 6.42 -9.86
CA ARG A 300 -2.68 7.67 -9.84
C ARG A 300 -2.46 8.18 -8.43
N ALA A 301 -3.47 8.15 -7.56
CA ALA A 301 -3.36 8.55 -6.16
C ALA A 301 -2.34 7.69 -5.39
N MET A 302 -2.25 6.38 -5.69
CA MET A 302 -1.23 5.50 -5.10
C MET A 302 0.21 5.84 -5.53
N ARG A 303 0.39 6.71 -6.53
CA ARG A 303 1.69 7.18 -7.06
C ARG A 303 2.11 8.55 -6.56
N ASP A 304 1.36 9.15 -5.66
CA ASP A 304 1.55 10.53 -5.20
C ASP A 304 2.79 10.69 -4.30
N HIS A 305 3.50 11.82 -4.47
CA HIS A 305 4.61 12.26 -3.64
C HIS A 305 4.43 13.72 -3.18
N TYR A 306 3.18 14.17 -3.04
CA TYR A 306 2.81 15.55 -2.68
C TYR A 306 3.17 16.60 -3.74
N GLU A 307 3.39 16.21 -5.00
CA GLU A 307 3.83 17.11 -6.08
C GLU A 307 2.91 18.34 -6.21
N GLY A 308 3.51 19.52 -6.25
CA GLY A 308 2.79 20.80 -6.36
C GLY A 308 2.07 21.27 -5.09
N THR A 309 2.27 20.60 -3.96
CA THR A 309 1.73 20.99 -2.64
C THR A 309 2.81 21.63 -1.76
N PRO A 310 2.46 22.24 -0.62
CA PRO A 310 3.44 22.70 0.36
C PRO A 310 4.32 21.58 0.98
N LEU A 311 3.95 20.31 0.81
CA LEU A 311 4.70 19.14 1.28
C LEU A 311 5.61 18.55 0.19
N ASP A 312 5.69 19.15 -0.97
CA ASP A 312 6.51 18.69 -2.11
C ASP A 312 8.00 18.65 -1.76
N ILE A 313 8.53 17.44 -1.63
CA ILE A 313 9.93 17.20 -1.26
C ILE A 313 10.90 17.27 -2.45
N THR A 314 10.45 17.55 -3.65
CA THR A 314 11.30 17.68 -4.84
C THR A 314 11.98 19.05 -4.96
N ASN A 315 11.65 19.98 -4.05
CA ASN A 315 12.10 21.37 -4.09
C ASN A 315 13.29 21.68 -3.17
N ASP A 316 13.90 20.69 -2.52
CA ASP A 316 15.07 20.83 -1.65
C ASP A 316 16.27 19.97 -2.10
N LEU A 317 17.43 20.15 -1.44
CA LEU A 317 18.66 19.40 -1.76
C LEU A 317 18.53 17.88 -1.60
N GLY A 318 17.62 17.40 -0.77
CA GLY A 318 17.36 15.97 -0.57
C GLY A 318 16.80 15.29 -1.83
N ALA A 319 16.21 16.06 -2.74
CA ALA A 319 15.74 15.59 -4.04
C ALA A 319 16.84 15.40 -5.07
N THR A 320 18.08 15.71 -4.74
CA THR A 320 19.25 15.70 -5.64
C THR A 320 19.11 16.69 -6.82
N ALA A 321 20.03 16.62 -7.78
CA ALA A 321 20.00 17.47 -8.98
C ALA A 321 18.81 17.18 -9.91
N TYR A 322 18.19 16.02 -9.78
CA TYR A 322 17.18 15.52 -10.73
C TYR A 322 15.82 15.25 -10.09
N LYS A 323 15.48 16.01 -9.04
CA LYS A 323 14.14 16.05 -8.43
C LYS A 323 13.60 14.66 -8.03
N MET A 324 14.41 13.86 -7.37
CA MET A 324 14.00 12.55 -6.85
C MET A 324 12.94 12.72 -5.75
N PRO A 325 11.70 12.18 -5.91
CA PRO A 325 10.62 12.38 -4.95
C PRO A 325 10.64 11.38 -3.79
N TYR A 326 11.80 10.85 -3.46
CA TYR A 326 12.00 9.83 -2.43
C TYR A 326 12.97 10.32 -1.36
N ARG A 327 12.79 9.86 -0.14
CA ARG A 327 13.75 10.02 0.94
C ARG A 327 14.25 8.67 1.41
N LEU A 328 15.55 8.56 1.64
CA LEU A 328 16.14 7.36 2.21
C LEU A 328 15.84 7.29 3.72
N SER A 329 15.73 6.08 4.25
CA SER A 329 15.58 5.87 5.70
C SER A 329 16.90 6.13 6.43
N PRO A 330 16.87 6.66 7.67
CA PRO A 330 15.68 7.07 8.41
C PRO A 330 15.14 8.44 7.94
N LEU A 331 13.82 8.63 8.08
CA LEU A 331 13.19 9.92 7.77
C LEU A 331 13.48 10.99 8.83
N THR A 332 13.81 10.59 10.05
CA THR A 332 14.17 11.47 11.16
C THR A 332 15.69 11.65 11.22
N PHE A 333 16.14 12.87 11.44
CA PHE A 333 17.55 13.20 11.60
C PHE A 333 17.75 14.35 12.59
N GLU A 334 18.99 14.55 13.06
CA GLU A 334 19.34 15.59 14.02
C GLU A 334 20.48 16.46 13.49
N VAL A 335 20.34 17.77 13.61
CA VAL A 335 21.38 18.75 13.28
C VAL A 335 21.48 19.76 14.42
N ASN A 336 22.67 19.93 14.97
CA ASN A 336 22.96 20.86 16.08
C ASN A 336 22.01 20.69 17.30
N GLY A 337 21.67 19.44 17.63
CA GLY A 337 20.79 19.13 18.75
C GLY A 337 19.29 19.33 18.47
N GLN A 338 18.92 19.77 17.27
CA GLN A 338 17.54 19.92 16.82
C GLN A 338 17.13 18.73 15.94
N LYS A 339 15.99 18.08 16.28
CA LYS A 339 15.39 17.00 15.50
C LYS A 339 14.57 17.55 14.36
N TYR A 340 14.66 16.87 13.22
CA TYR A 340 13.93 17.14 11.99
C TYR A 340 13.28 15.87 11.47
N PHE A 341 12.28 16.03 10.60
CA PHE A 341 11.53 14.96 10.00
C PHE A 341 11.27 15.27 8.51
N ASN A 342 11.58 14.34 7.60
CA ASN A 342 11.17 14.40 6.21
C ASN A 342 9.74 13.87 6.04
N GLU A 343 9.00 14.39 5.09
CA GLU A 343 7.71 13.86 4.67
C GLU A 343 7.84 12.42 4.18
N ARG A 344 6.78 11.66 4.44
CA ARG A 344 6.62 10.29 3.92
C ARG A 344 5.44 10.29 2.95
N PRO A 345 5.67 10.25 1.63
CA PRO A 345 4.61 10.28 0.63
C PRO A 345 3.82 8.97 0.56
N ILE A 346 2.73 8.96 -0.22
CA ILE A 346 1.91 7.77 -0.48
C ILE A 346 2.74 6.72 -1.20
N SER A 347 3.34 7.06 -2.35
CA SER A 347 4.26 6.17 -3.05
C SER A 347 5.66 6.23 -2.44
N THR A 348 6.27 5.08 -2.22
CA THR A 348 7.56 4.97 -1.56
C THR A 348 8.38 3.79 -2.07
N GLN A 349 9.70 3.94 -2.03
CA GLN A 349 10.63 2.89 -2.48
C GLN A 349 10.64 1.62 -1.63
N GLN A 350 9.96 1.62 -0.50
CA GLN A 350 9.87 0.47 0.40
C GLN A 350 8.62 -0.38 0.19
N SER A 351 7.81 -0.08 -0.83
CA SER A 351 6.62 -0.87 -1.15
C SER A 351 7.01 -2.25 -1.67
N ALA A 352 6.40 -3.29 -1.14
CA ALA A 352 6.53 -4.64 -1.65
C ALA A 352 5.54 -4.90 -2.79
N PHE A 353 4.28 -4.54 -2.57
CA PHE A 353 3.23 -4.60 -3.58
C PHE A 353 2.16 -3.54 -3.33
N THR A 354 1.44 -3.23 -4.39
CA THR A 354 0.28 -2.34 -4.34
C THR A 354 -0.86 -2.93 -5.15
N PHE A 355 -2.08 -2.79 -4.67
CA PHE A 355 -3.25 -3.11 -5.46
C PHE A 355 -4.34 -2.03 -5.40
N VAL A 356 -5.21 -2.07 -6.42
CA VAL A 356 -6.51 -1.39 -6.45
C VAL A 356 -7.57 -2.45 -6.75
N ALA A 357 -8.40 -2.76 -5.76
CA ALA A 357 -9.50 -3.71 -5.88
C ALA A 357 -10.74 -3.01 -6.42
N GLN A 358 -11.36 -3.58 -7.45
CA GLN A 358 -12.61 -3.14 -8.06
C GLN A 358 -13.65 -4.25 -7.88
N MET A 359 -14.73 -3.95 -7.17
CA MET A 359 -15.78 -4.91 -6.81
C MET A 359 -17.13 -4.45 -7.36
N ARG A 360 -17.80 -5.28 -8.18
CA ARG A 360 -19.00 -4.92 -8.92
C ARG A 360 -20.14 -5.90 -8.70
N ALA A 361 -21.29 -5.39 -8.26
CA ALA A 361 -22.47 -6.17 -7.93
C ALA A 361 -23.31 -6.60 -9.15
N ASP A 362 -23.14 -5.96 -10.30
CA ASP A 362 -23.89 -6.21 -11.53
C ASP A 362 -23.32 -7.33 -12.41
N LEU A 363 -22.19 -7.91 -11.99
CA LEU A 363 -21.51 -9.00 -12.67
C LEU A 363 -21.45 -10.25 -11.79
N PRO A 364 -21.36 -11.47 -12.39
CA PRO A 364 -21.05 -12.67 -11.63
C PRO A 364 -19.75 -12.48 -10.84
N ASN A 365 -19.67 -13.00 -9.62
CA ASN A 365 -18.50 -12.80 -8.76
C ASN A 365 -17.17 -13.08 -9.46
N ALA A 366 -17.11 -14.20 -10.20
CA ALA A 366 -15.89 -14.58 -10.93
C ALA A 366 -15.41 -13.55 -11.95
N VAL A 367 -16.29 -12.65 -12.43
CA VAL A 367 -16.01 -11.62 -13.43
C VAL A 367 -15.94 -10.23 -12.79
N GLY A 368 -16.79 -9.98 -11.77
CA GLY A 368 -16.97 -8.65 -11.17
C GLY A 368 -15.81 -8.18 -10.30
N GLY A 369 -15.07 -9.10 -9.68
CA GLY A 369 -13.94 -8.79 -8.81
C GLY A 369 -12.61 -8.76 -9.57
N VAL A 370 -11.95 -7.60 -9.59
CA VAL A 370 -10.63 -7.41 -10.20
C VAL A 370 -9.70 -6.77 -9.20
N LEU A 371 -8.57 -7.41 -8.95
CA LEU A 371 -7.45 -6.85 -8.20
C LEU A 371 -6.43 -6.34 -9.22
N TRP A 372 -6.38 -5.02 -9.44
CA TRP A 372 -5.33 -4.39 -10.22
C TRP A 372 -4.06 -4.40 -9.38
N PHE A 373 -3.14 -5.29 -9.71
CA PHE A 373 -2.02 -5.66 -8.85
C PHE A 373 -0.68 -5.39 -9.50
N GLY A 374 0.30 -4.98 -8.71
CA GLY A 374 1.71 -4.92 -9.08
C GLY A 374 2.61 -5.01 -7.85
N THR A 375 3.83 -5.46 -8.06
CA THR A 375 4.88 -5.55 -7.04
C THR A 375 5.83 -4.37 -7.14
N ASP A 376 6.56 -4.05 -6.04
CA ASP A 376 7.43 -2.89 -5.88
C ASP A 376 6.64 -1.55 -5.77
N ASP A 377 7.30 -0.43 -5.93
CA ASP A 377 6.81 0.93 -5.82
C ASP A 377 5.71 1.24 -6.86
N ALA A 378 4.52 1.64 -6.39
CA ALA A 378 3.38 1.96 -7.24
C ALA A 378 3.70 2.97 -8.34
N ASN A 379 4.62 3.89 -8.08
CA ASN A 379 5.06 4.89 -9.05
C ASN A 379 5.77 4.27 -10.27
N MET A 380 6.52 3.17 -10.06
CA MET A 380 7.41 2.61 -11.09
C MET A 380 7.09 1.14 -11.46
N MET A 381 5.90 0.66 -11.13
CA MET A 381 5.39 -0.64 -11.55
C MET A 381 4.18 -0.50 -12.48
N VAL A 382 3.64 -1.61 -12.98
CA VAL A 382 2.41 -1.68 -13.79
C VAL A 382 1.32 -2.39 -13.00
N PHE A 383 0.13 -1.79 -12.95
CA PHE A 383 -1.06 -2.46 -12.46
C PHE A 383 -1.60 -3.43 -13.52
N THR A 384 -1.57 -4.72 -13.22
CA THR A 384 -2.10 -5.77 -14.09
C THR A 384 -3.40 -6.34 -13.52
N PRO A 385 -4.40 -6.71 -14.37
CA PRO A 385 -5.68 -7.21 -13.88
C PRO A 385 -5.56 -8.66 -13.39
N VAL A 386 -5.85 -8.88 -12.11
CA VAL A 386 -5.98 -10.20 -11.48
C VAL A 386 -7.44 -10.42 -11.11
N TYR A 387 -8.13 -11.33 -11.77
CA TYR A 387 -9.53 -11.63 -11.47
C TYR A 387 -9.64 -12.48 -10.21
N CYS A 388 -10.64 -12.22 -9.36
CA CYS A 388 -10.82 -12.88 -8.06
C CYS A 388 -11.03 -14.40 -8.15
N CYS A 389 -11.46 -14.89 -9.32
CA CYS A 389 -11.62 -16.32 -9.60
C CYS A 389 -10.32 -17.01 -10.06
N THR A 390 -9.22 -16.27 -10.22
CA THR A 390 -7.92 -16.81 -10.62
C THR A 390 -7.51 -17.94 -9.69
N ASN A 391 -7.22 -19.12 -10.26
CA ASN A 391 -6.93 -20.34 -9.51
C ASN A 391 -5.51 -20.88 -9.71
N ARG A 392 -4.65 -20.09 -10.34
CA ARG A 392 -3.23 -20.37 -10.52
C ARG A 392 -2.45 -19.04 -10.53
N LEU A 393 -1.36 -18.97 -9.78
CA LEU A 393 -0.51 -17.79 -9.72
C LEU A 393 0.21 -17.53 -11.04
N PRO A 394 0.26 -16.28 -11.53
CA PRO A 394 1.27 -15.88 -12.50
C PRO A 394 2.67 -16.16 -11.95
N LYS A 395 3.49 -16.89 -12.69
CA LYS A 395 4.83 -17.30 -12.24
C LYS A 395 5.68 -16.11 -11.79
N CYS A 396 5.57 -14.98 -12.49
CA CYS A 396 6.35 -13.77 -12.20
C CYS A 396 6.00 -13.10 -10.84
N TYR A 397 4.86 -13.44 -10.24
CA TYR A 397 4.43 -12.94 -8.93
C TYR A 397 4.60 -13.95 -7.79
N SER A 398 5.23 -15.10 -8.06
CA SER A 398 5.40 -16.18 -7.08
C SER A 398 6.73 -16.06 -6.33
N SER A 399 6.70 -16.31 -5.02
CA SER A 399 7.89 -16.50 -4.18
C SER A 399 8.66 -17.80 -4.46
N GLU A 400 8.13 -18.72 -5.27
CA GLU A 400 8.85 -19.94 -5.66
C GLU A 400 10.07 -19.66 -6.55
N ILE A 401 10.12 -18.51 -7.24
CA ILE A 401 11.20 -18.18 -8.19
C ILE A 401 12.18 -17.13 -7.68
N ALA A 402 11.83 -16.41 -6.61
CA ALA A 402 12.62 -15.35 -6.00
C ALA A 402 12.13 -15.06 -4.59
N ASP A 403 12.95 -14.42 -3.78
CA ASP A 403 12.58 -13.91 -2.45
C ASP A 403 13.30 -12.58 -2.17
N CYS A 404 13.21 -12.06 -0.95
CA CYS A 404 13.80 -10.78 -0.55
C CYS A 404 15.34 -10.73 -0.63
N VAL A 405 16.03 -11.85 -0.80
CA VAL A 405 17.50 -11.98 -0.91
C VAL A 405 17.94 -12.79 -2.13
N THR A 406 17.01 -13.32 -2.91
CA THR A 406 17.27 -14.13 -4.11
C THR A 406 16.70 -13.46 -5.35
N PHE A 407 17.59 -12.89 -6.18
CA PHE A 407 17.23 -12.23 -7.43
C PHE A 407 16.83 -13.24 -8.52
N SER A 408 15.80 -12.90 -9.30
CA SER A 408 15.44 -13.62 -10.53
C SER A 408 15.01 -12.67 -11.63
N TRP A 409 15.49 -12.89 -12.86
CA TRP A 409 15.04 -12.18 -14.03
C TRP A 409 13.59 -12.50 -14.45
N GLU A 410 12.96 -13.51 -13.84
CA GLU A 410 11.56 -13.87 -14.06
C GLU A 410 10.63 -13.22 -13.03
N SER A 411 11.16 -12.68 -11.93
CA SER A 411 10.39 -12.05 -10.85
C SER A 411 9.97 -10.62 -11.23
N ALA A 412 8.69 -10.34 -11.18
CA ALA A 412 8.16 -9.00 -11.39
C ALA A 412 8.75 -7.99 -10.38
N PHE A 413 8.80 -8.37 -9.08
CA PHE A 413 9.37 -7.54 -8.03
C PHE A 413 10.80 -7.09 -8.37
N TRP A 414 11.69 -8.02 -8.71
CA TRP A 414 13.08 -7.68 -9.01
C TRP A 414 13.26 -6.91 -10.31
N ILE A 415 12.42 -7.17 -11.32
CA ILE A 415 12.47 -6.45 -12.59
C ILE A 415 11.98 -5.00 -12.43
N TYR A 416 10.90 -4.78 -11.68
CA TYR A 416 10.43 -3.41 -11.37
C TYR A 416 11.47 -2.66 -10.53
N ASN A 417 12.00 -3.30 -9.48
CA ASN A 417 13.01 -2.72 -8.60
C ASN A 417 14.30 -2.34 -9.34
N TRP A 418 14.77 -3.22 -10.26
CA TRP A 418 15.94 -2.96 -11.09
C TRP A 418 15.78 -1.71 -11.96
N VAL A 419 14.64 -1.54 -12.60
CA VAL A 419 14.36 -0.34 -13.42
C VAL A 419 14.21 0.90 -12.53
N ALA A 420 13.51 0.78 -11.42
CA ALA A 420 13.32 1.86 -10.46
C ALA A 420 14.66 2.38 -9.91
N ASP A 421 15.58 1.48 -9.53
CA ASP A 421 16.91 1.86 -9.03
C ASP A 421 17.77 2.56 -10.07
N MET A 422 17.58 2.28 -11.37
CA MET A 422 18.26 3.02 -12.44
C MET A 422 17.67 4.44 -12.60
N ILE A 423 16.36 4.61 -12.41
CA ILE A 423 15.65 5.87 -12.65
C ILE A 423 15.82 6.84 -11.47
N ARG A 424 15.69 6.36 -10.22
CA ARG A 424 15.71 7.21 -9.01
C ARG A 424 16.86 8.24 -8.96
N PRO A 425 18.13 7.90 -9.24
CA PRO A 425 19.22 8.87 -9.17
C PRO A 425 19.14 10.00 -10.19
N ARG A 426 18.42 9.82 -11.29
CA ARG A 426 18.24 10.81 -12.37
C ARG A 426 16.78 10.91 -12.78
N TYR A 427 15.90 10.96 -11.79
CA TYR A 427 14.45 10.81 -11.91
C TYR A 427 13.84 11.68 -13.00
N SER A 428 14.02 13.00 -12.95
CA SER A 428 13.43 13.94 -13.91
C SER A 428 13.92 13.78 -15.35
N LEU A 429 15.04 13.09 -15.58
CA LEU A 429 15.53 12.81 -16.93
C LEU A 429 14.95 11.53 -17.54
N MET A 430 14.52 10.59 -16.69
CA MET A 430 14.22 9.23 -17.11
C MET A 430 12.76 8.83 -16.94
N ILE A 431 12.03 9.51 -16.04
CA ILE A 431 10.69 9.09 -15.63
C ILE A 431 9.69 9.09 -16.80
N ASP A 432 9.82 10.02 -17.75
CA ASP A 432 8.90 10.12 -18.87
C ASP A 432 9.00 8.92 -19.83
N ASP A 433 10.21 8.38 -20.07
CA ASP A 433 10.39 7.16 -20.86
C ASP A 433 9.70 5.95 -20.20
N MET A 434 9.81 5.84 -18.88
CA MET A 434 9.12 4.79 -18.13
C MET A 434 7.60 4.99 -18.16
N ARG A 435 7.12 6.23 -17.94
CA ARG A 435 5.70 6.57 -17.99
C ARG A 435 5.05 6.23 -19.33
N ALA A 436 5.75 6.45 -20.44
CA ALA A 436 5.26 6.11 -21.77
C ALA A 436 4.95 4.60 -21.88
N VAL A 437 5.83 3.74 -21.38
CA VAL A 437 5.62 2.28 -21.37
C VAL A 437 4.53 1.88 -20.39
N GLN A 438 4.56 2.43 -19.17
CA GLN A 438 3.58 2.18 -18.11
C GLN A 438 2.15 2.51 -18.56
N ASN A 439 1.94 3.75 -19.05
CA ASN A 439 0.62 4.19 -19.50
C ASN A 439 0.13 3.33 -20.68
N LYS A 440 0.97 3.02 -21.65
CA LYS A 440 0.59 2.18 -22.78
C LYS A 440 0.07 0.81 -22.36
N LEU A 441 0.71 0.17 -21.38
CA LEU A 441 0.28 -1.13 -20.86
C LEU A 441 -1.04 -1.02 -20.11
N GLU A 442 -1.12 -0.08 -19.18
CA GLU A 442 -2.30 0.10 -18.33
C GLU A 442 -3.52 0.57 -19.13
N ASP A 443 -3.34 1.47 -20.12
CA ASP A 443 -4.40 1.88 -21.04
C ASP A 443 -4.89 0.68 -21.87
N THR A 444 -3.96 -0.18 -22.34
CA THR A 444 -4.31 -1.40 -23.07
C THR A 444 -5.16 -2.34 -22.21
N TYR A 445 -4.84 -2.51 -20.94
CA TYR A 445 -5.59 -3.39 -20.04
C TYR A 445 -6.97 -2.79 -19.68
N GLU A 446 -7.04 -1.49 -19.45
CA GLU A 446 -8.30 -0.78 -19.19
C GLU A 446 -9.24 -0.83 -20.41
N ASP A 447 -8.73 -0.53 -21.60
CA ASP A 447 -9.51 -0.59 -22.85
C ASP A 447 -10.02 -2.00 -23.17
N ALA A 448 -9.24 -3.04 -22.84
CA ALA A 448 -9.63 -4.43 -23.06
C ALA A 448 -10.67 -4.94 -22.06
N GLN A 449 -10.78 -4.34 -20.88
CA GLN A 449 -11.55 -4.86 -19.76
C GLN A 449 -12.99 -5.21 -20.14
N ALA A 450 -13.73 -4.29 -20.73
CA ALA A 450 -15.14 -4.50 -21.11
C ALA A 450 -15.33 -5.69 -22.08
N GLY A 451 -14.43 -5.84 -23.05
CA GLY A 451 -14.46 -6.96 -24.00
C GLY A 451 -14.15 -8.31 -23.35
N ILE A 452 -13.13 -8.37 -22.52
CA ILE A 452 -12.74 -9.56 -21.75
C ILE A 452 -13.87 -10.00 -20.82
N GLU A 453 -14.48 -9.07 -20.11
CA GLU A 453 -15.55 -9.37 -19.15
C GLU A 453 -16.85 -9.78 -19.84
N SER A 454 -17.18 -9.19 -20.96
CA SER A 454 -18.33 -9.61 -21.80
C SER A 454 -18.15 -11.06 -22.28
N ALA A 455 -16.97 -11.40 -22.77
CA ALA A 455 -16.64 -12.78 -23.17
C ALA A 455 -16.67 -13.75 -21.99
N ALA A 456 -16.07 -13.38 -20.86
CA ALA A 456 -16.07 -14.18 -19.64
C ALA A 456 -17.48 -14.42 -19.10
N LYS A 457 -18.34 -13.39 -19.07
CA LYS A 457 -19.75 -13.51 -18.65
C LYS A 457 -20.52 -14.48 -19.54
N ALA A 458 -20.39 -14.37 -20.86
CA ALA A 458 -21.04 -15.29 -21.80
C ALA A 458 -20.53 -16.74 -21.68
N MET A 459 -19.27 -16.94 -21.30
CA MET A 459 -18.72 -18.27 -20.97
C MET A 459 -19.27 -18.76 -19.62
N TYR A 460 -19.32 -17.89 -18.60
CA TYR A 460 -19.77 -18.23 -17.26
C TYR A 460 -21.22 -18.75 -17.23
N GLU A 461 -22.09 -18.15 -18.03
CA GLU A 461 -23.49 -18.55 -18.17
C GLU A 461 -23.64 -19.98 -18.74
N LYS A 462 -22.67 -20.46 -19.49
CA LYS A 462 -22.68 -21.79 -20.13
C LYS A 462 -21.83 -22.81 -19.39
N ASP A 463 -20.67 -22.42 -18.91
CA ASP A 463 -19.68 -23.26 -18.27
C ASP A 463 -18.78 -22.38 -17.37
N PRO A 464 -19.09 -22.24 -16.08
CA PRO A 464 -18.30 -21.42 -15.14
C PRO A 464 -16.82 -21.79 -15.12
N ALA A 465 -16.47 -23.09 -15.27
CA ALA A 465 -15.08 -23.52 -15.23
C ALA A 465 -14.26 -22.98 -16.44
N LYS A 466 -14.90 -22.85 -17.61
CA LYS A 466 -14.25 -22.24 -18.78
C LYS A 466 -14.03 -20.76 -18.59
N ALA A 467 -14.96 -20.05 -17.98
CA ALA A 467 -14.78 -18.63 -17.66
C ALA A 467 -13.60 -18.41 -16.69
N VAL A 468 -13.52 -19.23 -15.62
CA VAL A 468 -12.40 -19.20 -14.68
C VAL A 468 -11.07 -19.48 -15.39
N ALA A 469 -11.00 -20.50 -16.24
CA ALA A 469 -9.79 -20.83 -16.98
C ALA A 469 -9.40 -19.68 -17.94
N PHE A 470 -10.36 -19.08 -18.63
CA PHE A 470 -10.14 -17.93 -19.52
C PHE A 470 -9.55 -16.71 -18.75
N LEU A 471 -10.17 -16.33 -17.62
CA LEU A 471 -9.72 -15.21 -16.82
C LEU A 471 -8.38 -15.47 -16.12
N THR A 472 -8.12 -16.72 -15.68
CA THR A 472 -6.82 -17.13 -15.14
C THR A 472 -5.72 -16.98 -16.20
N ASN A 473 -5.95 -17.46 -17.43
CA ASN A 473 -4.98 -17.33 -18.52
C ASN A 473 -4.76 -15.86 -18.91
N TYR A 474 -5.80 -15.03 -18.89
CA TYR A 474 -5.68 -13.60 -19.17
C TYR A 474 -4.84 -12.91 -18.09
N THR A 475 -5.07 -13.20 -16.82
CA THR A 475 -4.26 -12.70 -15.70
C THR A 475 -2.78 -13.06 -15.86
N GLU A 476 -2.46 -14.32 -16.17
CA GLU A 476 -1.07 -14.76 -16.40
C GLU A 476 -0.42 -14.04 -17.58
N MET A 477 -1.16 -13.93 -18.69
CA MET A 477 -0.67 -13.29 -19.91
C MET A 477 -0.35 -11.80 -19.67
N THR A 478 -1.23 -11.06 -19.02
CA THR A 478 -1.03 -9.62 -18.76
C THR A 478 0.12 -9.38 -17.79
N ALA A 479 0.24 -10.18 -16.74
CA ALA A 479 1.36 -10.12 -15.80
C ALA A 479 2.71 -10.39 -16.49
N GLN A 480 2.80 -11.44 -17.32
CA GLN A 480 4.02 -11.76 -18.07
C GLN A 480 4.36 -10.68 -19.09
N CYS A 481 3.35 -10.15 -19.81
CA CYS A 481 3.54 -9.06 -20.77
C CYS A 481 4.13 -7.81 -20.12
N ALA A 482 3.68 -7.47 -18.90
CA ALA A 482 4.21 -6.34 -18.14
C ALA A 482 5.70 -6.56 -17.77
N VAL A 483 6.06 -7.73 -17.27
CA VAL A 483 7.46 -8.07 -16.93
C VAL A 483 8.37 -8.04 -18.16
N ASP A 484 7.94 -8.62 -19.28
CA ASP A 484 8.74 -8.64 -20.53
C ASP A 484 8.91 -7.23 -21.11
N SER A 485 7.88 -6.39 -21.00
CA SER A 485 7.95 -4.98 -21.41
C SER A 485 8.91 -4.20 -20.52
N TRP A 486 8.91 -4.46 -19.21
CA TRP A 486 9.82 -3.80 -18.26
C TRP A 486 11.28 -4.21 -18.42
N LYS A 487 11.57 -5.46 -18.75
CA LYS A 487 12.94 -5.90 -19.14
C LYS A 487 13.45 -5.09 -20.32
N LYS A 488 12.65 -4.96 -21.37
CA LYS A 488 13.00 -4.16 -22.55
C LYS A 488 13.17 -2.69 -22.22
N LEU A 489 12.32 -2.15 -21.33
CA LEU A 489 12.47 -0.79 -20.83
C LEU A 489 13.81 -0.61 -20.08
N GLY A 490 14.17 -1.53 -19.20
CA GLY A 490 15.47 -1.49 -18.48
C GLY A 490 16.66 -1.50 -19.42
N GLU A 491 16.65 -2.37 -20.44
CA GLU A 491 17.67 -2.40 -21.50
C GLU A 491 17.73 -1.06 -22.27
N TYR A 492 16.58 -0.49 -22.61
CA TYR A 492 16.50 0.82 -23.28
C TYR A 492 17.06 1.94 -22.38
N ILE A 493 16.69 1.98 -21.08
CA ILE A 493 17.17 2.97 -20.12
C ILE A 493 18.69 2.90 -19.96
N ILE A 494 19.26 1.70 -19.81
CA ILE A 494 20.72 1.53 -19.74
C ILE A 494 21.38 2.09 -20.99
N VAL A 495 20.90 1.72 -22.19
CA VAL A 495 21.49 2.19 -23.44
C VAL A 495 21.35 3.71 -23.59
N LYS A 496 20.18 4.29 -23.29
CA LYS A 496 19.91 5.72 -23.49
C LYS A 496 20.73 6.62 -22.58
N TYR A 497 20.93 6.20 -21.32
CA TYR A 497 21.41 7.08 -20.25
C TYR A 497 22.77 6.68 -19.65
N ASN A 498 23.50 5.71 -20.20
CA ASN A 498 24.82 5.39 -19.67
C ASN A 498 25.80 6.58 -19.76
N ASP A 499 26.84 6.56 -18.94
CA ASP A 499 27.92 7.57 -18.90
C ASP A 499 27.48 9.00 -18.59
N GLY A 500 26.27 9.20 -18.02
CA GLY A 500 25.75 10.52 -17.65
C GLY A 500 25.31 11.40 -18.83
N VAL A 501 25.22 10.84 -20.03
CA VAL A 501 24.72 11.51 -21.24
C VAL A 501 23.36 10.92 -21.63
N ILE A 502 22.67 11.56 -22.59
CA ILE A 502 21.45 11.06 -23.20
C ILE A 502 21.73 10.77 -24.67
N LYS A 503 21.66 9.51 -25.11
CA LYS A 503 21.76 9.17 -26.52
C LYS A 503 20.53 9.68 -27.27
N LYS A 504 20.75 10.32 -28.41
CA LYS A 504 19.67 10.84 -29.25
C LYS A 504 18.89 9.71 -29.91
N THR A 505 17.58 9.90 -30.02
CA THR A 505 16.66 8.99 -30.69
C THR A 505 16.04 9.67 -31.92
N ASN A 506 15.62 8.86 -32.89
CA ASN A 506 14.74 9.24 -33.98
C ASN A 506 13.31 9.45 -33.46
N GLU A 507 12.41 9.95 -34.30
CA GLU A 507 11.00 10.17 -33.96
C GLU A 507 10.26 8.85 -33.60
N ASP A 508 10.70 7.73 -34.14
CA ASP A 508 10.18 6.39 -33.84
C ASP A 508 10.74 5.75 -32.55
N GLY A 509 11.59 6.49 -31.80
CA GLY A 509 12.23 6.01 -30.58
C GLY A 509 13.49 5.18 -30.77
N THR A 510 13.89 4.85 -32.00
CA THR A 510 15.14 4.14 -32.28
C THR A 510 16.35 5.04 -32.05
N PHE A 511 17.49 4.45 -31.65
CA PHE A 511 18.70 5.24 -31.42
C PHE A 511 19.32 5.73 -32.72
N MET A 512 19.68 7.02 -32.74
CA MET A 512 20.47 7.58 -33.83
C MET A 512 21.83 6.91 -33.91
N ARG A 513 22.25 6.53 -35.11
CA ARG A 513 23.55 5.96 -35.39
C ARG A 513 24.57 7.04 -35.72
N PRO A 514 25.89 6.74 -35.67
CA PRO A 514 26.92 7.64 -36.19
C PRO A 514 26.61 8.09 -37.61
N ARG A 515 27.00 9.31 -37.95
CA ARG A 515 26.75 9.87 -39.30
C ARG A 515 27.38 9.03 -40.40
N TYR A 516 28.50 8.38 -40.13
CA TYR A 516 29.23 7.55 -41.07
C TYR A 516 29.21 6.10 -40.60
N GLU A 517 29.11 5.16 -41.53
CA GLU A 517 28.94 3.73 -41.27
C GLU A 517 30.03 3.13 -40.33
N GLN A 518 31.27 3.58 -40.47
CA GLN A 518 32.39 3.12 -39.63
C GLN A 518 32.53 3.90 -38.31
N GLY A 519 31.59 4.76 -37.98
CA GLY A 519 31.62 5.51 -36.70
C GLY A 519 31.25 4.62 -35.54
N HIS A 520 31.93 4.83 -34.40
CA HIS A 520 31.74 4.05 -33.17
C HIS A 520 30.99 4.81 -32.06
N GLY A 521 30.75 6.13 -32.21
CA GLY A 521 30.13 6.97 -31.20
C GLY A 521 28.70 7.40 -31.57
N ALA A 522 27.72 7.13 -30.72
CA ALA A 522 26.35 7.63 -30.89
C ALA A 522 26.26 9.14 -30.64
N PRO A 523 25.38 9.88 -31.35
CA PRO A 523 25.07 11.26 -31.02
C PRO A 523 24.47 11.38 -29.59
N VAL A 524 24.99 12.34 -28.80
CA VAL A 524 24.59 12.51 -27.38
C VAL A 524 24.17 13.93 -27.06
N ILE A 525 23.34 14.07 -26.03
CA ILE A 525 23.07 15.30 -25.31
C ILE A 525 23.78 15.19 -23.94
N ARG A 526 24.36 16.29 -23.47
CA ARG A 526 24.93 16.41 -22.12
C ARG A 526 23.99 17.30 -21.31
N PRO A 527 23.13 16.74 -20.42
CA PRO A 527 22.12 17.50 -19.72
C PRO A 527 22.74 18.47 -18.69
N GLY A 528 23.87 18.09 -18.08
CA GLY A 528 24.45 18.84 -16.95
C GLY A 528 23.55 18.81 -15.72
N TYR A 529 23.87 19.66 -14.74
CA TYR A 529 23.01 19.92 -13.59
C TYR A 529 22.15 21.17 -13.80
N PRO A 530 20.95 21.25 -13.22
CA PRO A 530 20.16 22.48 -13.17
C PRO A 530 20.95 23.63 -12.49
N LYS A 531 20.65 24.87 -12.90
CA LYS A 531 21.37 26.08 -12.41
C LYS A 531 21.33 26.17 -10.89
N GLU A 532 20.18 25.91 -10.27
CA GLU A 532 19.98 26.01 -8.83
C GLU A 532 20.90 25.03 -8.08
N PHE A 533 21.08 23.81 -8.61
CA PHE A 533 21.99 22.82 -8.02
C PHE A 533 23.47 23.22 -8.20
N LEU A 534 23.84 23.84 -9.34
CA LEU A 534 25.18 24.38 -9.55
C LEU A 534 25.49 25.52 -8.58
N GLU A 535 24.52 26.39 -8.26
CA GLU A 535 24.64 27.44 -7.26
C GLU A 535 24.93 26.88 -5.86
N GLU A 536 24.24 25.78 -5.46
CA GLU A 536 24.52 25.10 -4.19
C GLU A 536 25.94 24.44 -4.17
N ILE A 537 26.39 23.89 -5.29
CA ILE A 537 27.76 23.36 -5.40
C ILE A 537 28.77 24.52 -5.16
N VAL A 538 28.59 25.68 -5.79
CA VAL A 538 29.46 26.83 -5.61
C VAL A 538 29.43 27.34 -4.17
N LYS A 539 28.24 27.41 -3.56
CA LYS A 539 28.06 27.78 -2.15
C LYS A 539 28.81 26.83 -1.20
N ALA A 540 28.78 25.55 -1.47
CA ALA A 540 29.46 24.55 -0.66
C ALA A 540 30.99 24.50 -0.85
N THR A 541 31.49 24.90 -2.03
CA THR A 541 32.90 24.76 -2.43
C THR A 541 33.66 26.06 -2.50
N GLY A 542 32.98 27.22 -2.44
CA GLY A 542 33.58 28.54 -2.62
C GLY A 542 34.30 28.69 -3.97
N ASP A 543 35.48 29.31 -3.97
CA ASP A 543 36.27 29.54 -5.19
C ASP A 543 37.01 28.30 -5.72
N ARG A 544 36.81 27.12 -5.13
CA ARG A 544 37.56 25.90 -5.50
C ARG A 544 37.47 25.55 -6.99
N TYR A 545 36.31 25.76 -7.60
CA TYR A 545 36.05 25.45 -9.03
C TYR A 545 36.00 26.67 -9.93
N LYS A 546 36.40 27.86 -9.41
CA LYS A 546 36.40 29.10 -10.19
C LYS A 546 37.48 29.06 -11.27
N VAL A 547 37.09 29.44 -12.48
CA VAL A 547 38.02 29.60 -13.61
C VAL A 547 38.52 31.02 -13.60
N TYR A 548 39.85 31.21 -13.65
CA TYR A 548 40.52 32.52 -13.65
C TYR A 548 40.98 32.91 -15.05
#